data_2b56426db7b1efd1751909b85e17e49b
#
_entry.id   2b56426db7b1efd1751909b85e17e49b
#
_cell.length_a   1.000
_cell.length_b   1.000
_cell.length_c   1.000
_cell.angle_alpha   90.00
_cell.angle_beta   90.00
_cell.angle_gamma   90.00
#
_symmetry.space_group_name_H-M   'P 1'
#
loop_
_entity.id
_entity.type
_entity.pdbx_description
1 polymer ?
#
loop_
_entity_poly.entity_id
_entity_poly.type
_entity_poly.pdbx_seq_one_letter_code
_entity_poly.pdbx_strand_id
1 'polypeptide(L)'
;MTAPADAVPATPHQPGRLVVISGPGGVGKGTVVAELARRRCDLEVSVSATTRPPRPGEHDGVDYHFLDNADFQARSAAGAFLEWAEFNGRCYGTLRQPVEAACARGRTVILEIEIQGARQVRQRRPDAVLVFVAPPSRDELLARLRHRGDDPDSVARRLDLAEAELAHAEEFDHTIVNADLARCVDELEHILDTVDAAD
;
A
#
# COMPACT_ATOMS: atom_id res chain seq x y z
N MET A 1 51.38 4.93 -23.70
CA MET A 1 50.00 5.02 -24.20
C MET A 1 49.22 3.90 -23.55
N THR A 2 48.54 4.18 -22.47
CA THR A 2 47.71 3.23 -21.72
C THR A 2 46.26 3.38 -22.20
N ALA A 3 45.68 2.31 -22.71
CA ALA A 3 44.27 2.30 -23.14
C ALA A 3 43.35 2.51 -21.94
N PRO A 4 42.19 3.20 -22.11
CA PRO A 4 41.24 3.32 -21.04
C PRO A 4 40.54 1.98 -20.80
N ALA A 5 40.37 1.65 -19.52
CA ALA A 5 39.63 0.47 -19.06
C ALA A 5 38.21 0.48 -19.60
N ASP A 6 37.81 -0.65 -20.19
CA ASP A 6 36.47 -0.90 -20.68
C ASP A 6 35.45 -0.68 -19.55
N ALA A 7 34.59 0.33 -19.72
CA ALA A 7 33.41 0.51 -18.90
C ALA A 7 32.50 -0.69 -19.16
N VAL A 8 32.30 -1.54 -18.16
CA VAL A 8 31.31 -2.60 -18.17
C VAL A 8 29.94 -1.94 -18.42
N PRO A 9 29.21 -2.31 -19.49
CA PRO A 9 27.88 -1.76 -19.73
C PRO A 9 26.99 -2.10 -18.54
N ALA A 10 26.41 -1.08 -17.91
CA ALA A 10 25.41 -1.26 -16.88
C ALA A 10 24.26 -2.09 -17.48
N THR A 11 24.01 -3.26 -16.93
CA THR A 11 22.84 -4.07 -17.28
C THR A 11 21.61 -3.18 -17.14
N PRO A 12 20.71 -3.09 -18.14
CA PRO A 12 19.52 -2.30 -18.00
C PRO A 12 18.74 -2.82 -16.80
N HIS A 13 18.62 -1.99 -15.77
CA HIS A 13 17.81 -2.29 -14.60
C HIS A 13 16.36 -2.35 -15.08
N GLN A 14 15.73 -3.50 -14.93
CA GLN A 14 14.28 -3.57 -15.15
C GLN A 14 13.60 -2.59 -14.19
N PRO A 15 12.63 -1.79 -14.67
CA PRO A 15 11.89 -0.90 -13.79
C PRO A 15 11.19 -1.72 -12.71
N GLY A 16 11.27 -1.23 -11.48
CA GLY A 16 10.54 -1.84 -10.37
C GLY A 16 9.03 -1.73 -10.54
N ARG A 17 8.30 -2.47 -9.75
CA ARG A 17 6.84 -2.61 -9.87
C ARG A 17 6.09 -1.82 -8.83
N LEU A 18 4.84 -1.53 -9.14
CA LEU A 18 3.89 -0.94 -8.20
C LEU A 18 2.90 -2.02 -7.75
N VAL A 19 2.83 -2.23 -6.45
CA VAL A 19 1.94 -3.21 -5.82
C VAL A 19 1.04 -2.49 -4.83
N VAL A 20 -0.25 -2.69 -4.96
CA VAL A 20 -1.27 -2.14 -4.06
C VAL A 20 -1.76 -3.25 -3.14
N ILE A 21 -1.68 -3.03 -1.85
CA ILE A 21 -2.26 -3.90 -0.84
C ILE A 21 -3.46 -3.19 -0.22
N SER A 22 -4.65 -3.76 -0.42
CA SER A 22 -5.89 -3.24 0.12
C SER A 22 -6.67 -4.33 0.85
N GLY A 23 -7.81 -3.96 1.42
CA GLY A 23 -8.67 -4.86 2.19
C GLY A 23 -9.25 -4.18 3.42
N PRO A 24 -10.15 -4.84 4.16
CA PRO A 24 -10.92 -4.21 5.21
C PRO A 24 -10.08 -3.69 6.38
N GLY A 25 -10.62 -2.66 7.02
CA GLY A 25 -10.06 -2.14 8.26
C GLY A 25 -9.99 -3.23 9.33
N GLY A 26 -8.80 -3.44 9.93
CA GLY A 26 -8.62 -4.46 10.97
C GLY A 26 -8.15 -5.83 10.48
N VAL A 27 -8.05 -6.04 9.16
CA VAL A 27 -7.59 -7.32 8.59
C VAL A 27 -6.08 -7.60 8.84
N GLY A 28 -5.29 -6.55 9.18
CA GLY A 28 -3.86 -6.69 9.47
C GLY A 28 -2.94 -6.35 8.30
N LYS A 29 -3.37 -5.53 7.34
CA LYS A 29 -2.55 -5.08 6.19
C LYS A 29 -1.17 -4.57 6.64
N GLY A 30 -1.12 -3.60 7.55
CA GLY A 30 0.15 -3.02 8.00
C GLY A 30 1.10 -4.05 8.62
N THR A 31 0.58 -5.07 9.32
CA THR A 31 1.39 -6.17 9.87
C THR A 31 1.97 -7.04 8.75
N VAL A 32 1.16 -7.35 7.75
CA VAL A 32 1.59 -8.12 6.56
C VAL A 32 2.65 -7.34 5.79
N VAL A 33 2.42 -6.05 5.52
CA VAL A 33 3.37 -5.17 4.81
C VAL A 33 4.68 -5.02 5.58
N ALA A 34 4.62 -4.81 6.89
CA ALA A 34 5.82 -4.69 7.72
C ALA A 34 6.65 -5.98 7.74
N GLU A 35 6.00 -7.16 7.86
CA GLU A 35 6.70 -8.44 7.82
C GLU A 35 7.29 -8.72 6.43
N LEU A 36 6.57 -8.42 5.36
CA LEU A 36 7.07 -8.52 3.99
C LEU A 36 8.32 -7.64 3.78
N ALA A 37 8.26 -6.38 4.19
CA ALA A 37 9.38 -5.44 4.08
C ALA A 37 10.61 -5.88 4.90
N ARG A 38 10.39 -6.59 6.03
CA ARG A 38 11.47 -7.17 6.82
C ARG A 38 12.18 -8.33 6.10
N ARG A 39 11.46 -9.10 5.29
CA ARG A 39 12.00 -10.26 4.55
C ARG A 39 12.67 -9.89 3.25
N ARG A 40 12.18 -8.84 2.57
CA ARG A 40 12.62 -8.46 1.22
C ARG A 40 13.31 -7.10 1.23
N CYS A 41 14.58 -7.07 0.87
CA CYS A 41 15.37 -5.83 0.81
C CYS A 41 15.18 -5.02 -0.49
N ASP A 42 14.52 -5.60 -1.50
CA ASP A 42 14.18 -4.96 -2.78
C ASP A 42 12.89 -4.14 -2.74
N LEU A 43 12.14 -4.21 -1.63
CA LEU A 43 10.88 -3.47 -1.46
C LEU A 43 11.10 -2.07 -0.89
N GLU A 44 10.18 -1.18 -1.22
CA GLU A 44 10.03 0.15 -0.63
C GLU A 44 8.54 0.38 -0.31
N VAL A 45 8.22 0.59 0.96
CA VAL A 45 6.85 0.91 1.37
C VAL A 45 6.65 2.41 1.21
N SER A 46 5.64 2.81 0.44
CA SER A 46 5.35 4.22 0.20
C SER A 46 4.87 4.91 1.46
N VAL A 47 5.39 6.10 1.72
CA VAL A 47 4.93 6.99 2.78
C VAL A 47 3.79 7.84 2.24
N SER A 48 2.58 7.67 2.79
CA SER A 48 1.40 8.44 2.40
C SER A 48 1.45 9.88 2.91
N ALA A 49 0.84 10.80 2.19
CA ALA A 49 0.59 12.15 2.66
C ALA A 49 -0.78 12.24 3.37
N THR A 50 -0.89 13.11 4.37
CA THR A 50 -2.16 13.33 5.08
C THR A 50 -2.29 14.75 5.60
N THR A 51 -3.53 15.23 5.70
CA THR A 51 -3.88 16.50 6.39
C THR A 51 -4.24 16.30 7.86
N ARG A 52 -4.15 15.07 8.37
CA ARG A 52 -4.27 14.77 9.80
C ARG A 52 -3.00 15.27 10.53
N PRO A 53 -3.15 15.97 11.67
CA PRO A 53 -1.99 16.29 12.49
C PRO A 53 -1.27 15.03 12.98
N PRO A 54 0.06 15.06 13.17
CA PRO A 54 0.82 13.93 13.69
C PRO A 54 0.34 13.55 15.10
N ARG A 55 0.35 12.26 15.37
CA ARG A 55 0.15 11.72 16.72
C ARG A 55 1.47 11.71 17.49
N PRO A 56 1.44 11.61 18.84
CA PRO A 56 2.67 11.45 19.61
C PRO A 56 3.50 10.27 19.11
N GLY A 57 4.76 10.53 18.77
CA GLY A 57 5.71 9.54 18.27
C GLY A 57 5.71 9.35 16.74
N GLU A 58 4.79 9.97 15.99
CA GLU A 58 4.85 9.98 14.52
C GLU A 58 5.81 11.06 13.99
N HIS A 59 6.54 10.73 12.93
CA HIS A 59 7.57 11.59 12.31
C HIS A 59 7.24 11.87 10.86
N ASP A 60 7.39 13.14 10.46
CA ASP A 60 7.20 13.56 9.06
C ASP A 60 8.20 12.86 8.14
N GLY A 61 7.70 12.42 6.98
CA GLY A 61 8.49 11.69 5.98
C GLY A 61 8.80 10.23 6.35
N VAL A 62 8.37 9.75 7.52
CA VAL A 62 8.56 8.37 7.98
C VAL A 62 7.21 7.66 8.12
N ASP A 63 6.34 8.19 8.99
CA ASP A 63 5.00 7.61 9.18
C ASP A 63 4.02 8.17 8.14
N TYR A 64 4.08 9.48 7.92
CA TYR A 64 3.33 10.22 6.90
C TYR A 64 4.13 11.45 6.45
N HIS A 65 3.79 11.97 5.26
CA HIS A 65 4.05 13.35 4.90
C HIS A 65 2.90 14.20 5.42
N PHE A 66 3.12 14.91 6.53
CA PHE A 66 2.09 15.74 7.15
C PHE A 66 1.99 17.08 6.40
N LEU A 67 0.89 17.30 5.69
CA LEU A 67 0.61 18.49 4.90
C LEU A 67 -0.51 19.29 5.55
N ASP A 68 -0.51 20.60 5.38
CA ASP A 68 -1.71 21.38 5.64
C ASP A 68 -2.74 21.21 4.50
N ASN A 69 -3.98 21.68 4.74
CA ASN A 69 -5.03 21.53 3.75
C ASN A 69 -4.74 22.30 2.45
N ALA A 70 -4.12 23.49 2.53
CA ALA A 70 -3.80 24.30 1.37
C ALA A 70 -2.75 23.63 0.49
N ASP A 71 -1.68 23.12 1.09
CA ASP A 71 -0.63 22.35 0.42
C ASP A 71 -1.18 21.09 -0.23
N PHE A 72 -2.05 20.34 0.48
CA PHE A 72 -2.66 19.12 -0.05
C PHE A 72 -3.51 19.44 -1.29
N GLN A 73 -4.36 20.46 -1.22
CA GLN A 73 -5.22 20.87 -2.33
C GLN A 73 -4.40 21.38 -3.53
N ALA A 74 -3.36 22.17 -3.29
CA ALA A 74 -2.46 22.63 -4.34
C ALA A 74 -1.78 21.46 -5.07
N ARG A 75 -1.28 20.47 -4.32
CA ARG A 75 -0.67 19.25 -4.88
C ARG A 75 -1.69 18.39 -5.62
N SER A 76 -2.92 18.28 -5.11
CA SER A 76 -4.00 17.56 -5.77
C SER A 76 -4.36 18.21 -7.10
N ALA A 77 -4.54 19.54 -7.14
CA ALA A 77 -4.81 20.29 -8.35
C ALA A 77 -3.67 20.19 -9.39
N ALA A 78 -2.41 20.08 -8.93
CA ALA A 78 -1.24 19.86 -9.77
C ALA A 78 -1.08 18.40 -10.25
N GLY A 79 -1.97 17.47 -9.88
CA GLY A 79 -1.88 16.05 -10.23
C GLY A 79 -0.72 15.32 -9.58
N ALA A 80 -0.24 15.79 -8.42
CA ALA A 80 0.93 15.25 -7.73
C ALA A 80 0.65 13.93 -6.99
N PHE A 81 -0.60 13.48 -6.93
CA PHE A 81 -0.98 12.23 -6.30
C PHE A 81 -1.25 11.11 -7.32
N LEU A 82 -0.83 9.89 -7.02
CA LEU A 82 -1.29 8.68 -7.69
C LEU A 82 -2.75 8.38 -7.36
N GLU A 83 -3.10 8.55 -6.09
CA GLU A 83 -4.45 8.44 -5.57
C GLU A 83 -4.59 9.37 -4.36
N TRP A 84 -5.80 9.77 -4.06
CA TRP A 84 -6.12 10.40 -2.79
C TRP A 84 -7.62 10.25 -2.48
N ALA A 85 -7.95 10.28 -1.19
CA ALA A 85 -9.32 10.24 -0.70
C ALA A 85 -9.47 11.07 0.57
N GLU A 86 -10.70 11.48 0.84
CA GLU A 86 -11.09 12.09 2.12
C GLU A 86 -11.72 11.00 3.02
N PHE A 87 -11.22 10.92 4.24
CA PHE A 87 -11.75 10.03 5.27
C PHE A 87 -11.84 10.77 6.60
N ASN A 88 -13.04 10.81 7.20
CA ASN A 88 -13.32 11.51 8.47
C ASN A 88 -12.86 12.99 8.47
N GLY A 89 -13.09 13.72 7.37
CA GLY A 89 -12.72 15.13 7.23
C GLY A 89 -11.21 15.38 7.13
N ARG A 90 -10.42 14.34 6.78
CA ARG A 90 -8.99 14.41 6.54
C ARG A 90 -8.66 13.79 5.20
N CYS A 91 -7.73 14.41 4.49
CA CYS A 91 -7.25 13.87 3.23
C CYS A 91 -6.06 12.93 3.47
N TYR A 92 -6.02 11.88 2.66
CA TYR A 92 -4.92 10.92 2.58
C TYR A 92 -4.61 10.66 1.13
N GLY A 93 -3.35 10.43 0.77
CA GLY A 93 -3.00 10.12 -0.61
C GLY A 93 -1.55 9.72 -0.79
N THR A 94 -1.25 9.10 -1.92
CA THR A 94 0.07 8.64 -2.28
C THR A 94 0.72 9.61 -3.27
N LEU A 95 1.85 10.19 -2.89
CA LEU A 95 2.61 11.09 -3.77
C LEU A 95 3.18 10.31 -4.95
N ARG A 96 2.93 10.82 -6.17
CA ARG A 96 3.36 10.20 -7.43
C ARG A 96 4.88 10.13 -7.57
N GLN A 97 5.54 11.25 -7.40
CA GLN A 97 6.97 11.41 -7.70
C GLN A 97 7.89 10.47 -6.88
N PRO A 98 7.72 10.28 -5.55
CA PRO A 98 8.52 9.31 -4.79
C PRO A 98 8.34 7.88 -5.30
N VAL A 99 7.10 7.47 -5.61
CA VAL A 99 6.78 6.13 -6.12
C VAL A 99 7.43 5.90 -7.48
N GLU A 100 7.25 6.83 -8.44
CA GLU A 100 7.85 6.72 -9.76
C GLU A 100 9.39 6.70 -9.70
N ALA A 101 9.98 7.53 -8.84
CA ALA A 101 11.42 7.54 -8.64
C ALA A 101 11.94 6.21 -8.04
N ALA A 102 11.21 5.59 -7.12
CA ALA A 102 11.57 4.29 -6.57
C ALA A 102 11.46 3.17 -7.61
N CYS A 103 10.37 3.12 -8.37
CA CYS A 103 10.20 2.18 -9.48
C CYS A 103 11.31 2.34 -10.53
N ALA A 104 11.69 3.58 -10.88
CA ALA A 104 12.78 3.85 -11.81
C ALA A 104 14.16 3.34 -11.31
N ARG A 105 14.33 3.19 -10.01
CA ARG A 105 15.53 2.57 -9.41
C ARG A 105 15.46 1.03 -9.33
N GLY A 106 14.42 0.41 -9.92
CA GLY A 106 14.21 -1.03 -9.86
C GLY A 106 13.64 -1.52 -8.54
N ARG A 107 13.04 -0.62 -7.70
CA ARG A 107 12.42 -1.01 -6.43
C ARG A 107 10.97 -1.44 -6.66
N THR A 108 10.54 -2.52 -6.04
CA THR A 108 9.13 -2.85 -5.94
C THR A 108 8.51 -1.98 -4.84
N VAL A 109 7.55 -1.13 -5.22
CA VAL A 109 6.90 -0.19 -4.30
C VAL A 109 5.55 -0.74 -3.84
N ILE A 110 5.36 -0.79 -2.52
CA ILE A 110 4.12 -1.23 -1.89
C ILE A 110 3.30 0.00 -1.47
N LEU A 111 2.04 0.05 -1.91
CA LEU A 111 1.04 0.99 -1.39
C LEU A 111 0.06 0.25 -0.47
N GLU A 112 -0.04 0.67 0.78
CA GLU A 112 -1.11 0.22 1.68
C GLU A 112 -2.23 1.27 1.67
N ILE A 113 -3.28 1.02 0.91
CA ILE A 113 -4.37 1.98 0.67
C ILE A 113 -5.75 1.33 0.71
N GLU A 114 -6.79 2.16 0.77
CA GLU A 114 -8.19 1.76 0.72
C GLU A 114 -8.63 1.44 -0.72
N ILE A 115 -9.76 0.74 -0.88
CA ILE A 115 -10.29 0.30 -2.19
C ILE A 115 -10.47 1.46 -3.16
N GLN A 116 -10.98 2.61 -2.67
CA GLN A 116 -11.17 3.80 -3.51
C GLN A 116 -9.84 4.30 -4.10
N GLY A 117 -8.75 4.25 -3.30
CA GLY A 117 -7.41 4.57 -3.78
C GLY A 117 -6.90 3.53 -4.78
N ALA A 118 -7.12 2.24 -4.51
CA ALA A 118 -6.73 1.15 -5.42
C ALA A 118 -7.36 1.31 -6.81
N ARG A 119 -8.64 1.69 -6.89
CA ARG A 119 -9.33 1.99 -8.16
C ARG A 119 -8.69 3.15 -8.90
N GLN A 120 -8.29 4.22 -8.21
CA GLN A 120 -7.58 5.34 -8.83
C GLN A 120 -6.20 4.94 -9.34
N VAL A 121 -5.46 4.12 -8.57
CA VAL A 121 -4.18 3.58 -9.02
C VAL A 121 -4.38 2.72 -10.27
N ARG A 122 -5.33 1.79 -10.30
CA ARG A 122 -5.64 0.96 -11.47
C ARG A 122 -5.87 1.79 -12.74
N GLN A 123 -6.58 2.92 -12.61
CA GLN A 123 -6.86 3.81 -13.74
C GLN A 123 -5.60 4.52 -14.27
N ARG A 124 -4.68 4.89 -13.39
CA ARG A 124 -3.47 5.67 -13.72
C ARG A 124 -2.24 4.81 -14.00
N ARG A 125 -2.20 3.63 -13.43
CA ARG A 125 -1.14 2.62 -13.54
C ARG A 125 -1.78 1.25 -13.75
N PRO A 126 -2.23 0.95 -14.98
CA PRO A 126 -2.86 -0.34 -15.31
C PRO A 126 -1.92 -1.55 -15.09
N ASP A 127 -0.62 -1.29 -15.09
CA ASP A 127 0.48 -2.24 -14.81
C ASP A 127 0.66 -2.55 -13.32
N ALA A 128 0.00 -1.82 -12.42
CA ALA A 128 0.07 -2.08 -10.98
C ALA A 128 -0.63 -3.40 -10.61
N VAL A 129 0.01 -4.19 -9.75
CA VAL A 129 -0.55 -5.42 -9.19
C VAL A 129 -1.39 -5.08 -7.97
N LEU A 130 -2.67 -5.43 -7.99
CA LEU A 130 -3.59 -5.18 -6.88
C LEU A 130 -3.85 -6.46 -6.10
N VAL A 131 -3.52 -6.46 -4.82
CA VAL A 131 -3.69 -7.58 -3.90
C VAL A 131 -4.70 -7.20 -2.81
N PHE A 132 -5.75 -8.01 -2.65
CA PHE A 132 -6.72 -7.85 -1.60
C PHE A 132 -6.41 -8.79 -0.43
N VAL A 133 -6.31 -8.24 0.78
CA VAL A 133 -6.11 -9.02 2.00
C VAL A 133 -7.46 -9.21 2.68
N ALA A 134 -7.93 -10.46 2.73
CA ALA A 134 -9.18 -10.85 3.36
C ALA A 134 -8.96 -11.44 4.77
N PRO A 135 -9.91 -11.30 5.69
CA PRO A 135 -9.91 -12.04 6.94
C PRO A 135 -10.32 -13.51 6.69
N PRO A 136 -9.93 -14.45 7.56
CA PRO A 136 -10.34 -15.86 7.43
C PRO A 136 -11.84 -16.08 7.66
N SER A 137 -12.46 -15.22 8.45
CA SER A 137 -13.90 -15.19 8.70
C SER A 137 -14.35 -13.82 9.24
N ARG A 138 -15.68 -13.61 9.20
CA ARG A 138 -16.32 -12.45 9.81
C ARG A 138 -16.09 -12.39 11.33
N ASP A 139 -16.17 -13.53 12.00
CA ASP A 139 -16.01 -13.62 13.45
C ASP A 139 -14.58 -13.29 13.89
N GLU A 140 -13.59 -13.73 13.13
CA GLU A 140 -12.19 -13.38 13.38
C GLU A 140 -11.94 -11.88 13.17
N LEU A 141 -12.51 -11.28 12.11
CA LEU A 141 -12.42 -9.84 11.88
C LEU A 141 -13.06 -9.06 13.03
N LEU A 142 -14.25 -9.48 13.48
CA LEU A 142 -14.93 -8.88 14.63
C LEU A 142 -14.08 -8.99 15.90
N ALA A 143 -13.44 -10.15 16.15
CA ALA A 143 -12.54 -10.33 17.28
C ALA A 143 -11.36 -9.36 17.23
N ARG A 144 -10.73 -9.19 16.06
CA ARG A 144 -9.61 -8.25 15.85
C ARG A 144 -10.03 -6.79 16.03
N LEU A 145 -11.23 -6.41 15.57
CA LEU A 145 -11.76 -5.05 15.76
C LEU A 145 -12.01 -4.75 17.26
N ARG A 146 -12.57 -5.71 18.00
CA ARG A 146 -12.82 -5.56 19.46
C ARG A 146 -11.54 -5.47 20.28
N HIS A 147 -10.49 -6.18 19.89
CA HIS A 147 -9.22 -6.20 20.64
C HIS A 147 -8.51 -4.83 20.67
N ARG A 148 -8.85 -3.90 19.78
CA ARG A 148 -8.29 -2.53 19.76
C ARG A 148 -8.85 -1.61 20.83
N GLY A 149 -9.86 -2.03 21.61
CA GLY A 149 -10.45 -1.25 22.69
C GLY A 149 -11.41 -0.14 22.23
N ASP A 150 -11.90 -0.21 21.00
CA ASP A 150 -12.92 0.70 20.48
C ASP A 150 -14.28 0.45 21.18
N ASP A 151 -15.13 1.48 21.24
CA ASP A 151 -16.49 1.32 21.77
C ASP A 151 -17.34 0.41 20.84
N PRO A 152 -18.40 -0.26 21.38
CA PRO A 152 -19.19 -1.21 20.62
C PRO A 152 -19.83 -0.65 19.34
N ASP A 153 -20.30 0.61 19.36
CA ASP A 153 -20.92 1.24 18.20
C ASP A 153 -19.89 1.54 17.10
N SER A 154 -18.67 1.90 17.50
CA SER A 154 -17.54 2.06 16.57
C SER A 154 -17.17 0.73 15.92
N VAL A 155 -17.12 -0.35 16.71
CA VAL A 155 -16.84 -1.71 16.20
C VAL A 155 -17.93 -2.15 15.20
N ALA A 156 -19.22 -1.91 15.50
CA ALA A 156 -20.30 -2.27 14.59
C ALA A 156 -20.18 -1.54 13.24
N ARG A 157 -20.03 -0.22 13.27
CA ARG A 157 -19.84 0.59 12.04
C ARG A 157 -18.64 0.14 11.20
N ARG A 158 -17.52 -0.23 11.86
CA ARG A 158 -16.31 -0.70 11.18
C ARG A 158 -16.49 -2.09 10.59
N LEU A 159 -17.30 -2.94 11.22
CA LEU A 159 -17.64 -4.26 10.69
C LEU A 159 -18.53 -4.13 9.45
N ASP A 160 -19.55 -3.27 9.50
CA ASP A 160 -20.43 -3.01 8.35
C ASP A 160 -19.64 -2.46 7.15
N LEU A 161 -18.70 -1.53 7.41
CA LEU A 161 -17.80 -1.02 6.37
C LEU A 161 -16.92 -2.13 5.80
N ALA A 162 -16.35 -2.96 6.65
CA ALA A 162 -15.50 -4.07 6.24
C ALA A 162 -16.25 -5.11 5.39
N GLU A 163 -17.51 -5.39 5.71
CA GLU A 163 -18.38 -6.27 4.91
C GLU A 163 -18.65 -5.68 3.52
N ALA A 164 -18.91 -4.37 3.45
CA ALA A 164 -19.04 -3.69 2.17
C ALA A 164 -17.72 -3.73 1.36
N GLU A 165 -16.57 -3.59 2.02
CA GLU A 165 -15.25 -3.69 1.37
C GLU A 165 -14.96 -5.10 0.85
N LEU A 166 -15.36 -6.16 1.56
CA LEU A 166 -15.19 -7.56 1.13
C LEU A 166 -15.93 -7.87 -0.19
N ALA A 167 -17.04 -7.22 -0.45
CA ALA A 167 -17.78 -7.39 -1.71
C ALA A 167 -17.00 -6.91 -2.95
N HIS A 168 -15.91 -6.18 -2.76
CA HIS A 168 -15.06 -5.64 -3.84
C HIS A 168 -13.76 -6.43 -4.06
N ALA A 169 -13.58 -7.55 -3.38
CA ALA A 169 -12.36 -8.37 -3.51
C ALA A 169 -12.11 -8.82 -4.97
N GLU A 170 -13.18 -9.05 -5.75
CA GLU A 170 -13.11 -9.47 -7.16
C GLU A 170 -12.54 -8.38 -8.11
N GLU A 171 -12.41 -7.13 -7.64
CA GLU A 171 -11.79 -6.04 -8.43
C GLU A 171 -10.26 -6.10 -8.42
N PHE A 172 -9.67 -6.99 -7.61
CA PHE A 172 -8.24 -7.15 -7.42
C PHE A 172 -7.70 -8.34 -8.22
N ASP A 173 -6.42 -8.28 -8.59
CA ASP A 173 -5.78 -9.35 -9.36
C ASP A 173 -5.60 -10.62 -8.52
N HIS A 174 -5.34 -10.42 -7.21
CA HIS A 174 -5.14 -11.49 -6.25
C HIS A 174 -5.90 -11.22 -4.95
N THR A 175 -6.40 -12.29 -4.31
CA THR A 175 -6.96 -12.24 -2.96
C THR A 175 -6.22 -13.23 -2.08
N ILE A 176 -5.63 -12.76 -0.99
CA ILE A 176 -4.96 -13.57 0.02
C ILE A 176 -5.70 -13.52 1.35
N VAL A 177 -5.68 -14.61 2.11
CA VAL A 177 -6.39 -14.70 3.39
C VAL A 177 -5.41 -14.61 4.56
N ASN A 178 -5.53 -13.56 5.38
CA ASN A 178 -4.70 -13.39 6.58
C ASN A 178 -5.27 -14.20 7.76
N ALA A 179 -5.18 -15.52 7.67
CA ALA A 179 -5.47 -16.45 8.77
C ALA A 179 -4.23 -16.65 9.67
N ASP A 180 -3.06 -16.77 9.05
CA ASP A 180 -1.74 -16.88 9.66
C ASP A 180 -0.79 -15.90 8.95
N LEU A 181 -0.07 -15.11 9.73
CA LEU A 181 0.78 -14.05 9.18
C LEU A 181 1.89 -14.61 8.27
N ALA A 182 2.57 -15.68 8.72
CA ALA A 182 3.71 -16.21 7.97
C ALA A 182 3.24 -16.75 6.61
N ARG A 183 2.16 -17.53 6.58
CA ARG A 183 1.58 -18.07 5.35
C ARG A 183 1.04 -16.98 4.42
N CYS A 184 0.41 -15.94 4.99
CA CYS A 184 -0.08 -14.80 4.22
C CYS A 184 1.07 -14.04 3.53
N VAL A 185 2.20 -13.87 4.22
CA VAL A 185 3.39 -13.24 3.65
C VAL A 185 4.06 -14.16 2.62
N ASP A 186 4.15 -15.48 2.88
CA ASP A 186 4.69 -16.44 1.90
C ASP A 186 3.89 -16.43 0.58
N GLU A 187 2.56 -16.34 0.67
CA GLU A 187 1.68 -16.24 -0.50
C GLU A 187 1.90 -14.91 -1.25
N LEU A 188 2.05 -13.81 -0.51
CA LEU A 188 2.33 -12.51 -1.10
C LEU A 188 3.71 -12.47 -1.78
N GLU A 189 4.75 -13.03 -1.17
CA GLU A 189 6.08 -13.18 -1.78
C GLU A 189 5.98 -13.98 -3.09
N HIS A 190 5.24 -15.08 -3.10
CA HIS A 190 5.02 -15.89 -4.30
C HIS A 190 4.33 -15.10 -5.42
N ILE A 191 3.32 -14.28 -5.10
CA ILE A 191 2.67 -13.38 -6.07
C ILE A 191 3.70 -12.44 -6.67
N LEU A 192 4.51 -11.79 -5.86
CA LEU A 192 5.54 -10.85 -6.33
C LEU A 192 6.55 -11.54 -7.26
N ASP A 193 7.04 -12.73 -6.88
CA ASP A 193 8.02 -13.48 -7.66
C ASP A 193 7.45 -13.98 -9.00
N THR A 194 6.17 -14.38 -9.05
CA THR A 194 5.53 -14.85 -10.29
C THR A 194 5.25 -13.72 -11.26
N VAL A 195 4.90 -12.54 -10.74
CA VAL A 195 4.72 -11.34 -11.57
C VAL A 195 6.07 -10.87 -12.12
N ASP A 196 7.17 -11.01 -11.37
CA ASP A 196 8.54 -10.72 -11.84
C ASP A 196 9.03 -11.66 -12.96
N ALA A 197 8.50 -12.89 -13.03
CA ALA A 197 8.87 -13.88 -14.03
C ALA A 197 8.06 -13.76 -15.35
N ALA A 198 7.00 -12.97 -15.38
CA ALA A 198 6.08 -12.90 -16.54
C ALA A 198 6.43 -11.81 -17.56
N ASP A 199 7.44 -10.97 -17.30
CA ASP A 199 8.01 -9.95 -18.17
C ASP A 199 9.39 -10.36 -18.69
#